data_028229b4ba364d4591d2a5010a9ff59f
#
_entry.id   028229b4ba364d4591d2a5010a9ff59f
#
_cell.length_a   1.000
_cell.length_b   1.000
_cell.length_c   1.000
_cell.angle_alpha   90.00
_cell.angle_beta   90.00
_cell.angle_gamma   90.00
#
_symmetry.space_group_name_H-M   'P 1'
#
loop_
_entity.id
_entity.type
_entity.pdbx_description
1 polymer ?
#
loop_
_entity_poly.entity_id
_entity_poly.type
_entity_poly.pdbx_seq_one_letter_code
_entity_poly.pdbx_strand_id
1 'polypeptide(L)'
;FQPFVRKRDVSHNDDEDMTREPEMVKAYRDTWELGLHSYLTYLRDRLLLARDLLSPSGSIFVQISDENLHYVREVMDEVFGPENAISVIAFRKTAYATSTLLPSVNDYLIWYARDIERLKYRELFFPRKNVVGEESQWVYCESPDGTVFRRLTPEEQRGQVAIPQGWRLVRQDNLTASGYSPNTS
;
A
#
# COMPACT_ATOMS: atom_id res chain seq x y z
N PHE A 1 -1.13 13.95 11.27
CA PHE A 1 -0.27 13.64 12.42
C PHE A 1 -1.13 13.67 13.69
N GLN A 2 -1.26 12.54 14.36
CA GLN A 2 -1.90 12.50 15.67
C GLN A 2 -0.80 12.39 16.72
N PRO A 3 -0.65 13.37 17.61
CA PRO A 3 0.31 13.28 18.70
C PRO A 3 -0.07 12.12 19.62
N PHE A 4 0.93 11.53 20.26
CA PHE A 4 0.69 10.50 21.24
C PHE A 4 0.05 11.14 22.47
N VAL A 5 -1.17 10.74 22.81
CA VAL A 5 -1.92 11.27 23.95
C VAL A 5 -2.14 10.21 25.03
N ARG A 6 -2.16 10.60 26.29
CA ARG A 6 -2.39 9.69 27.42
C ARG A 6 -3.82 9.18 27.50
N LYS A 7 -4.79 10.00 27.09
CA LYS A 7 -6.19 9.63 27.04
C LYS A 7 -6.70 9.56 25.59
N ARG A 8 -7.66 8.70 25.35
CA ARG A 8 -8.23 8.46 24.02
C ARG A 8 -9.12 9.58 23.50
N ASP A 9 -9.53 10.50 24.39
CA ASP A 9 -10.42 11.59 24.07
C ASP A 9 -9.72 12.93 24.27
N VAL A 10 -9.37 13.58 23.16
CA VAL A 10 -8.66 14.87 23.09
C VAL A 10 -9.62 16.04 22.94
N SER A 11 -10.90 15.84 23.23
CA SER A 11 -11.97 16.81 22.97
C SER A 11 -11.89 18.10 23.81
N HIS A 12 -11.01 18.15 24.82
CA HIS A 12 -10.97 19.23 25.79
C HIS A 12 -9.72 20.10 25.78
N ASN A 13 -8.84 19.97 24.80
CA ASN A 13 -7.64 20.82 24.64
C ASN A 13 -6.74 20.86 25.92
N ASP A 14 -6.66 19.76 26.64
CA ASP A 14 -5.94 19.69 27.90
C ASP A 14 -4.48 19.31 27.64
N ASP A 15 -3.55 20.25 27.84
CA ASP A 15 -2.11 20.07 27.60
C ASP A 15 -1.50 18.92 28.46
N GLU A 16 -2.18 18.50 29.53
CA GLU A 16 -1.74 17.37 30.38
C GLU A 16 -1.93 16.01 29.72
N ASP A 17 -2.81 15.90 28.73
CA ASP A 17 -3.06 14.65 27.98
C ASP A 17 -2.02 14.36 26.90
N MET A 18 -1.14 15.29 26.62
CA MET A 18 -0.11 15.20 25.57
C MET A 18 1.26 14.78 26.14
N THR A 19 2.06 14.12 25.32
CA THR A 19 3.47 13.91 25.70
C THR A 19 4.16 15.26 25.83
N ARG A 20 4.98 15.43 26.88
CA ARG A 20 5.67 16.68 27.17
C ARG A 20 6.85 17.00 26.26
N GLU A 21 6.95 16.36 25.10
CA GLU A 21 7.95 16.71 24.12
C GLU A 21 7.60 18.06 23.50
N PRO A 22 8.45 19.10 23.64
CA PRO A 22 8.13 20.46 23.19
C PRO A 22 7.79 20.54 21.69
N GLU A 23 8.41 19.66 20.88
CA GLU A 23 8.18 19.61 19.45
C GLU A 23 6.81 19.03 19.10
N MET A 24 6.34 18.05 19.85
CA MET A 24 5.02 17.46 19.68
C MET A 24 3.92 18.45 20.06
N VAL A 25 4.10 19.15 21.18
CA VAL A 25 3.17 20.19 21.62
C VAL A 25 3.12 21.34 20.62
N LYS A 26 4.27 21.76 20.09
CA LYS A 26 4.34 22.80 19.08
C LYS A 26 3.64 22.38 17.78
N ALA A 27 3.91 21.17 17.28
CA ALA A 27 3.26 20.63 16.09
C ALA A 27 1.73 20.53 16.25
N TYR A 28 1.28 20.14 17.43
CA TYR A 28 -0.14 20.08 17.75
C TYR A 28 -0.78 21.46 17.73
N ARG A 29 -0.21 22.44 18.42
CA ARG A 29 -0.70 23.83 18.43
C ARG A 29 -0.71 24.46 17.04
N ASP A 30 0.38 24.33 16.31
CA ASP A 30 0.51 24.85 14.95
C ASP A 30 -0.54 24.27 14.00
N THR A 31 -0.84 22.98 14.13
CA THR A 31 -1.85 22.30 13.31
C THR A 31 -3.27 22.77 13.62
N TRP A 32 -3.58 23.07 14.88
CA TRP A 32 -4.93 23.48 15.31
C TRP A 32 -5.17 24.99 15.20
N GLU A 33 -4.17 25.83 15.47
CA GLU A 33 -4.33 27.28 15.44
C GLU A 33 -4.31 27.87 14.02
N LEU A 34 -3.47 27.34 13.13
CA LEU A 34 -3.28 27.89 11.79
C LEU A 34 -3.84 26.98 10.67
N GLY A 35 -4.40 25.83 11.03
CA GLY A 35 -5.05 24.90 10.11
C GLY A 35 -4.10 24.18 9.15
N LEU A 36 -4.62 23.80 7.99
CA LEU A 36 -3.96 22.94 7.01
C LEU A 36 -2.59 23.48 6.54
N HIS A 37 -2.47 24.79 6.34
CA HIS A 37 -1.22 25.40 5.85
C HIS A 37 -0.05 25.21 6.81
N SER A 38 -0.29 25.35 8.10
CA SER A 38 0.72 25.10 9.13
C SER A 38 1.20 23.65 9.13
N TYR A 39 0.26 22.72 9.03
CA TYR A 39 0.55 21.30 8.91
C TYR A 39 1.42 21.00 7.68
N LEU A 40 1.05 21.54 6.53
CA LEU A 40 1.80 21.30 5.29
C LEU A 40 3.19 21.91 5.32
N THR A 41 3.35 23.13 5.88
CA THR A 41 4.67 23.78 6.06
C THR A 41 5.55 22.91 6.97
N TYR A 42 5.03 22.49 8.10
CA TYR A 42 5.74 21.60 9.03
C TYR A 42 6.15 20.28 8.38
N LEU A 43 5.23 19.67 7.63
CA LEU A 43 5.50 18.41 6.92
C LEU A 43 6.58 18.61 5.86
N ARG A 44 6.48 19.68 5.07
CA ARG A 44 7.46 20.04 4.03
C ARG A 44 8.87 20.16 4.59
N ASP A 45 9.05 20.89 5.68
CA ASP A 45 10.36 21.07 6.30
C ASP A 45 10.97 19.75 6.74
N ARG A 46 10.16 18.85 7.29
CA ARG A 46 10.62 17.50 7.67
C ARG A 46 10.93 16.62 6.48
N LEU A 47 10.15 16.73 5.42
CA LEU A 47 10.41 15.99 4.18
C LEU A 47 11.70 16.45 3.50
N LEU A 48 12.03 17.74 3.55
CA LEU A 48 13.31 18.26 3.08
C LEU A 48 14.48 17.64 3.86
N LEU A 49 14.39 17.64 5.19
CA LEU A 49 15.40 17.00 6.04
C LEU A 49 15.49 15.48 5.78
N ALA A 50 14.35 14.82 5.64
CA ALA A 50 14.29 13.40 5.34
C ALA A 50 14.96 13.07 4.00
N ARG A 51 14.72 13.89 2.97
CA ARG A 51 15.37 13.75 1.66
C ARG A 51 16.89 13.85 1.78
N ASP A 52 17.39 14.80 2.58
CA ASP A 52 18.83 14.99 2.76
C ASP A 52 19.49 13.81 3.51
N LEU A 53 18.74 13.17 4.41
CA LEU A 53 19.20 11.99 5.15
C LEU A 53 19.14 10.68 4.33
N LEU A 54 18.36 10.63 3.26
CA LEU A 54 18.27 9.44 2.42
C LEU A 54 19.57 9.23 1.63
N SER A 55 19.97 7.96 1.50
CA SER A 55 21.02 7.57 0.53
C SER A 55 20.52 7.80 -0.91
N PRO A 56 21.42 7.94 -1.91
CA PRO A 56 21.00 8.09 -3.31
C PRO A 56 20.09 6.97 -3.83
N SER A 57 20.20 5.76 -3.28
CA SER A 57 19.36 4.60 -3.61
C SER A 57 18.18 4.41 -2.65
N GLY A 58 17.95 5.37 -1.74
CA GLY A 58 16.91 5.32 -0.73
C GLY A 58 15.55 5.76 -1.24
N SER A 59 14.53 5.44 -0.45
CA SER A 59 13.15 5.86 -0.70
C SER A 59 12.43 6.17 0.61
N ILE A 60 11.29 6.85 0.51
CA ILE A 60 10.47 7.25 1.64
C ILE A 60 9.02 6.82 1.42
N PHE A 61 8.38 6.41 2.50
CA PHE A 61 6.95 6.14 2.55
C PHE A 61 6.29 7.13 3.51
N VAL A 62 5.22 7.77 3.04
CA VAL A 62 4.39 8.64 3.87
C VAL A 62 3.00 8.06 3.93
N GLN A 63 2.55 7.74 5.15
CA GLN A 63 1.17 7.30 5.38
C GLN A 63 0.27 8.51 5.55
N ILE A 64 -0.87 8.50 4.88
CA ILE A 64 -1.85 9.59 4.94
C ILE A 64 -3.28 9.08 4.76
N SER A 65 -4.25 9.80 5.33
CA SER A 65 -5.67 9.56 5.10
C SER A 65 -6.13 10.11 3.74
N ASP A 66 -7.27 9.63 3.27
CA ASP A 66 -7.89 10.06 2.02
C ASP A 66 -8.09 11.58 1.94
N GLU A 67 -8.51 12.20 3.03
CA GLU A 67 -8.80 13.63 3.10
C GLU A 67 -7.60 14.52 2.73
N ASN A 68 -6.41 14.12 3.14
CA ASN A 68 -5.18 14.91 2.97
C ASN A 68 -4.24 14.36 1.89
N LEU A 69 -4.61 13.27 1.21
CA LEU A 69 -3.79 12.59 0.23
C LEU A 69 -3.27 13.53 -0.87
N HIS A 70 -4.15 14.35 -1.42
CA HIS A 70 -3.84 15.26 -2.51
C HIS A 70 -2.85 16.37 -2.09
N TYR A 71 -3.02 16.95 -0.91
CA TYR A 71 -2.09 17.95 -0.38
C TYR A 71 -0.70 17.40 -0.11
N VAL A 72 -0.65 16.23 0.51
CA VAL A 72 0.63 15.59 0.83
C VAL A 72 1.33 15.14 -0.43
N ARG A 73 0.58 14.71 -1.45
CA ARG A 73 1.13 14.38 -2.76
C ARG A 73 1.80 15.58 -3.42
N GLU A 74 1.18 16.75 -3.41
CA GLU A 74 1.76 18.00 -3.96
C GLU A 74 3.04 18.39 -3.22
N VAL A 75 3.05 18.31 -1.89
CA VAL A 75 4.26 18.58 -1.10
C VAL A 75 5.37 17.57 -1.40
N MET A 76 5.05 16.30 -1.61
CA MET A 76 6.02 15.28 -1.99
C MET A 76 6.59 15.55 -3.39
N ASP A 77 5.74 15.95 -4.35
CA ASP A 77 6.17 16.33 -5.70
C ASP A 77 7.11 17.57 -5.66
N GLU A 78 6.84 18.54 -4.80
CA GLU A 78 7.72 19.70 -4.60
C GLU A 78 9.08 19.31 -4.01
N VAL A 79 9.09 18.43 -3.00
CA VAL A 79 10.31 18.10 -2.26
C VAL A 79 11.18 17.10 -3.00
N PHE A 80 10.59 16.04 -3.57
CA PHE A 80 11.30 14.93 -4.19
C PHE A 80 11.37 14.99 -5.71
N GLY A 81 10.50 15.77 -6.34
CA GLY A 81 10.27 15.80 -7.78
C GLY A 81 9.21 14.79 -8.21
N PRO A 82 8.29 15.16 -9.10
CA PRO A 82 7.24 14.24 -9.57
C PRO A 82 7.79 13.03 -10.34
N GLU A 83 8.96 13.16 -10.95
CA GLU A 83 9.67 12.09 -11.63
C GLU A 83 10.14 10.96 -10.68
N ASN A 84 10.33 11.27 -9.40
CA ASN A 84 10.74 10.32 -8.37
C ASN A 84 9.56 9.66 -7.66
N ALA A 85 8.33 9.92 -8.09
CA ALA A 85 7.15 9.27 -7.59
C ALA A 85 7.05 7.84 -8.08
N ILE A 86 6.94 6.88 -7.15
CA ILE A 86 6.90 5.46 -7.49
C ILE A 86 5.47 4.95 -7.52
N SER A 87 4.73 5.13 -6.42
CA SER A 87 3.39 4.57 -6.28
C SER A 87 2.58 5.21 -5.15
N VAL A 88 1.27 5.14 -5.28
CA VAL A 88 0.31 5.36 -4.19
C VAL A 88 -0.36 4.04 -3.88
N ILE A 89 -0.13 3.50 -2.70
CA ILE A 89 -0.60 2.20 -2.27
C ILE A 89 -1.78 2.39 -1.33
N ALA A 90 -2.96 1.98 -1.75
CA ALA A 90 -4.13 1.95 -0.90
C ALA A 90 -4.11 0.69 -0.02
N PHE A 91 -4.38 0.84 1.27
CA PHE A 91 -4.54 -0.28 2.18
C PHE A 91 -5.73 -0.08 3.11
N ARG A 92 -6.35 -1.18 3.48
CA ARG A 92 -7.53 -1.17 4.34
C ARG A 92 -7.11 -0.94 5.80
N LYS A 93 -7.59 0.17 6.38
CA LYS A 93 -7.32 0.54 7.78
C LYS A 93 -8.30 -0.11 8.75
N THR A 94 -9.57 -0.18 8.36
CA THR A 94 -10.63 -0.73 9.21
C THR A 94 -11.55 -1.65 8.41
N ALA A 95 -12.12 -2.63 9.10
CA ALA A 95 -13.08 -3.54 8.48
C ALA A 95 -14.48 -2.90 8.35
N TYR A 96 -14.81 -2.01 9.27
CA TYR A 96 -16.13 -1.38 9.37
C TYR A 96 -15.96 0.08 9.72
N ALA A 97 -16.66 0.94 8.98
CA ALA A 97 -16.85 2.34 9.32
C ALA A 97 -18.33 2.68 9.08
N THR A 98 -18.94 3.34 10.04
CA THR A 98 -20.30 3.87 9.89
C THR A 98 -20.23 5.28 9.34
N SER A 99 -20.94 5.54 8.24
CA SER A 99 -21.06 6.86 7.62
C SER A 99 -22.45 6.99 7.00
N THR A 100 -22.92 8.22 6.87
CA THR A 100 -24.18 8.53 6.18
C THR A 100 -24.11 8.23 4.68
N LEU A 101 -22.89 8.29 4.11
CA LEU A 101 -22.60 7.96 2.72
C LEU A 101 -21.62 6.78 2.68
N LEU A 102 -20.72 6.74 1.68
CA LEU A 102 -19.67 5.73 1.59
C LEU A 102 -18.60 6.01 2.65
N PRO A 103 -18.32 5.05 3.55
CA PRO A 103 -17.29 5.22 4.56
C PRO A 103 -15.88 5.15 3.94
N SER A 104 -14.97 6.03 4.37
CA SER A 104 -13.56 5.90 4.08
C SER A 104 -12.95 4.81 4.98
N VAL A 105 -12.62 3.67 4.39
CA VAL A 105 -12.05 2.50 5.08
C VAL A 105 -10.55 2.32 4.80
N ASN A 106 -10.01 3.13 3.89
CA ASN A 106 -8.64 3.02 3.42
C ASN A 106 -7.79 4.19 3.91
N ASP A 107 -6.51 3.90 4.17
CA ASP A 107 -5.44 4.88 4.19
C ASP A 107 -4.50 4.60 3.01
N TYR A 108 -3.55 5.49 2.78
CA TYR A 108 -2.64 5.43 1.65
C TYR A 108 -1.19 5.52 2.12
N LEU A 109 -0.31 4.82 1.42
CA LEU A 109 1.13 5.00 1.50
C LEU A 109 1.58 5.64 0.19
N ILE A 110 2.13 6.83 0.27
CA ILE A 110 2.76 7.52 -0.86
C ILE A 110 4.23 7.15 -0.85
N TRP A 111 4.74 6.61 -1.96
CA TRP A 111 6.12 6.12 -2.07
C TRP A 111 6.90 6.93 -3.09
N TYR A 112 8.02 7.53 -2.64
CA TYR A 112 8.95 8.28 -3.46
C TYR A 112 10.36 7.76 -3.31
N ALA A 113 11.12 7.76 -4.40
CA ALA A 113 12.56 7.61 -4.39
C ALA A 113 13.24 8.94 -4.08
N ARG A 114 14.48 8.90 -3.57
CA ARG A 114 15.37 10.05 -3.63
C ARG A 114 15.82 10.33 -5.06
N ASP A 115 16.14 9.25 -5.79
CA ASP A 115 16.54 9.22 -7.21
C ASP A 115 16.02 7.89 -7.78
N ILE A 116 15.05 7.95 -8.68
CA ILE A 116 14.38 6.75 -9.21
C ILE A 116 15.34 5.88 -10.04
N GLU A 117 16.33 6.49 -10.70
CA GLU A 117 17.30 5.74 -11.51
C GLU A 117 18.28 4.92 -10.66
N ARG A 118 18.45 5.32 -9.39
CA ARG A 118 19.34 4.64 -8.44
C ARG A 118 18.60 3.84 -7.39
N LEU A 119 17.27 3.84 -7.44
CA LEU A 119 16.44 3.17 -6.44
C LEU A 119 16.81 1.70 -6.31
N LYS A 120 17.09 1.27 -5.09
CA LYS A 120 17.33 -0.13 -4.77
C LYS A 120 16.01 -0.80 -4.38
N TYR A 121 15.34 -1.41 -5.34
CA TYR A 121 14.11 -2.18 -5.11
C TYR A 121 14.41 -3.68 -5.04
N ARG A 122 13.80 -4.35 -4.06
CA ARG A 122 13.81 -5.81 -3.95
C ARG A 122 12.39 -6.31 -4.03
N GLU A 123 12.12 -7.11 -5.04
CA GLU A 123 10.80 -7.73 -5.20
C GLU A 123 10.46 -8.62 -4.00
N LEU A 124 9.24 -8.47 -3.51
CA LEU A 124 8.70 -9.31 -2.44
C LEU A 124 8.00 -10.51 -3.08
N PHE A 125 8.64 -11.67 -3.01
CA PHE A 125 8.05 -12.91 -3.43
C PHE A 125 7.35 -13.58 -2.25
N PHE A 126 6.06 -13.77 -2.35
CA PHE A 126 5.34 -14.64 -1.43
C PHE A 126 5.39 -16.06 -1.96
N PRO A 127 5.73 -17.06 -1.12
CA PRO A 127 5.55 -18.44 -1.53
C PRO A 127 4.07 -18.62 -1.88
N ARG A 128 3.78 -19.16 -3.06
CA ARG A 128 2.41 -19.51 -3.45
C ARG A 128 1.85 -20.47 -2.42
N LYS A 129 1.07 -19.97 -1.50
CA LYS A 129 0.31 -20.82 -0.59
C LYS A 129 -0.69 -21.59 -1.45
N ASN A 130 -0.62 -22.88 -1.35
CA ASN A 130 -1.47 -23.92 -1.92
C ASN A 130 -2.39 -23.40 -3.03
N VAL A 131 -2.03 -23.73 -4.25
CA VAL A 131 -2.74 -23.38 -5.48
C VAL A 131 -4.18 -23.95 -5.49
N VAL A 132 -4.50 -24.78 -4.52
CA VAL A 132 -5.77 -25.49 -4.38
C VAL A 132 -6.56 -24.87 -3.20
N GLY A 133 -7.79 -24.43 -3.46
CA GLY A 133 -8.71 -23.83 -2.47
C GLY A 133 -9.97 -23.34 -3.15
N GLU A 134 -11.04 -23.12 -2.39
CA GLU A 134 -12.36 -22.71 -2.92
C GLU A 134 -12.30 -21.37 -3.68
N GLU A 135 -11.38 -20.48 -3.36
CA GLU A 135 -11.16 -19.19 -4.05
C GLU A 135 -10.06 -19.26 -5.13
N SER A 136 -9.53 -20.44 -5.40
CA SER A 136 -8.45 -20.62 -6.37
C SER A 136 -8.96 -20.50 -7.80
N GLN A 137 -8.26 -19.68 -8.61
CA GLN A 137 -8.48 -19.61 -10.05
C GLN A 137 -7.91 -20.84 -10.81
N TRP A 138 -7.18 -21.70 -10.09
CA TRP A 138 -6.59 -22.92 -10.63
C TRP A 138 -7.58 -24.08 -10.47
N VAL A 139 -8.47 -24.18 -11.44
CA VAL A 139 -9.60 -25.12 -11.39
C VAL A 139 -9.45 -26.30 -12.35
N TYR A 140 -8.35 -26.37 -13.08
CA TYR A 140 -8.05 -27.43 -14.03
C TYR A 140 -6.72 -28.09 -13.75
N CYS A 141 -6.56 -29.33 -14.18
CA CYS A 141 -5.31 -30.05 -14.15
C CYS A 141 -5.05 -30.75 -15.48
N GLU A 142 -3.79 -30.91 -15.80
CA GLU A 142 -3.32 -31.55 -17.03
C GLU A 142 -2.33 -32.66 -16.68
N SER A 143 -2.48 -33.80 -17.39
CA SER A 143 -1.57 -34.95 -17.25
C SER A 143 -0.15 -34.61 -17.74
N PRO A 144 0.89 -35.33 -17.26
CA PRO A 144 2.28 -35.07 -17.63
C PRO A 144 2.56 -35.16 -19.13
N ASP A 145 1.80 -35.99 -19.84
CA ASP A 145 1.89 -36.22 -21.29
C ASP A 145 1.00 -35.26 -22.11
N GLY A 146 0.22 -34.36 -21.43
CA GLY A 146 -0.66 -33.42 -22.09
C GLY A 146 -1.92 -34.02 -22.73
N THR A 147 -2.17 -35.31 -22.54
CA THR A 147 -3.30 -36.01 -23.20
C THR A 147 -4.61 -35.83 -22.47
N VAL A 148 -4.59 -35.60 -21.17
CA VAL A 148 -5.77 -35.43 -20.35
C VAL A 148 -5.78 -34.04 -19.72
N PHE A 149 -6.82 -33.29 -20.05
CA PHE A 149 -7.12 -31.99 -19.45
C PHE A 149 -8.50 -32.04 -18.81
N ARG A 150 -8.60 -31.82 -17.52
CA ARG A 150 -9.86 -31.88 -16.80
C ARG A 150 -9.97 -30.86 -15.70
N ARG A 151 -11.19 -30.54 -15.31
CA ARG A 151 -11.45 -29.76 -14.12
C ARG A 151 -11.11 -30.57 -12.86
N LEU A 152 -10.61 -29.89 -11.84
CA LEU A 152 -10.42 -30.48 -10.51
C LEU A 152 -11.77 -30.89 -9.92
N THR A 153 -11.81 -32.02 -9.24
CA THR A 153 -12.97 -32.41 -8.46
C THR A 153 -13.16 -31.48 -7.25
N PRO A 154 -14.37 -31.36 -6.69
CA PRO A 154 -14.59 -30.57 -5.49
C PRO A 154 -13.70 -30.96 -4.29
N GLU A 155 -13.35 -32.23 -4.19
CA GLU A 155 -12.49 -32.78 -3.14
C GLU A 155 -11.02 -32.40 -3.38
N GLU A 156 -10.55 -32.45 -4.62
CA GLU A 156 -9.23 -31.96 -5.03
C GLU A 156 -9.13 -30.44 -4.81
N GLN A 157 -10.18 -29.67 -5.15
CA GLN A 157 -10.22 -28.23 -4.93
C GLN A 157 -10.13 -27.86 -3.44
N ARG A 158 -10.74 -28.66 -2.56
CA ARG A 158 -10.66 -28.45 -1.12
C ARG A 158 -9.37 -29.00 -0.49
N GLY A 159 -8.51 -29.63 -1.28
CA GLY A 159 -7.28 -30.24 -0.78
C GLY A 159 -7.50 -31.51 0.04
N GLN A 160 -8.71 -32.11 -0.03
CA GLN A 160 -9.06 -33.35 0.66
C GLN A 160 -8.48 -34.57 -0.05
N VAL A 161 -8.35 -34.49 -1.37
CA VAL A 161 -7.72 -35.49 -2.22
C VAL A 161 -6.55 -34.85 -2.95
N ALA A 162 -5.41 -35.51 -2.93
CA ALA A 162 -4.22 -35.03 -3.63
C ALA A 162 -4.39 -35.20 -5.15
N ILE A 163 -3.91 -34.21 -5.89
CA ILE A 163 -3.82 -34.27 -7.35
C ILE A 163 -2.82 -35.36 -7.72
N PRO A 164 -3.08 -36.19 -8.75
CA PRO A 164 -2.18 -37.26 -9.15
C PRO A 164 -0.74 -36.76 -9.35
N GLN A 165 0.22 -37.57 -8.96
CA GLN A 165 1.64 -37.21 -9.04
C GLN A 165 2.06 -36.86 -10.48
N GLY A 166 2.76 -35.77 -10.65
CA GLY A 166 3.23 -35.31 -11.95
C GLY A 166 2.22 -34.48 -12.76
N TRP A 167 0.97 -34.36 -12.32
CA TRP A 167 -0.01 -33.50 -12.98
C TRP A 167 0.28 -32.03 -12.70
N ARG A 168 0.01 -31.18 -13.69
CA ARG A 168 0.15 -29.72 -13.58
C ARG A 168 -1.20 -29.06 -13.33
N LEU A 169 -1.22 -28.08 -12.41
CA LEU A 169 -2.36 -27.19 -12.28
C LEU A 169 -2.37 -26.17 -13.40
N VAL A 170 -3.53 -25.93 -13.98
CA VAL A 170 -3.73 -25.03 -15.13
C VAL A 170 -4.87 -24.06 -14.82
N ARG A 171 -4.67 -22.81 -15.20
CA ARG A 171 -5.68 -21.77 -15.16
C ARG A 171 -6.05 -21.40 -16.58
N GLN A 172 -7.35 -21.31 -16.86
CA GLN A 172 -7.81 -20.68 -18.08
C GLN A 172 -7.64 -19.16 -17.95
N ASP A 173 -6.95 -18.56 -18.89
CA ASP A 173 -6.83 -17.11 -19.00
C ASP A 173 -7.40 -16.64 -20.32
N ASN A 174 -7.92 -15.41 -20.37
CA ASN A 174 -8.42 -14.83 -21.61
C ASN A 174 -7.24 -14.59 -22.57
N LEU A 175 -7.30 -15.16 -23.75
CA LEU A 175 -6.34 -14.91 -24.83
C LEU A 175 -6.39 -13.45 -25.37
N THR A 176 -7.41 -12.69 -24.97
CA THR A 176 -7.58 -11.26 -25.28
C THR A 176 -6.93 -10.38 -24.22
N ALA A 177 -5.77 -10.74 -23.68
CA ALA A 177 -5.00 -9.81 -22.89
C ALA A 177 -4.59 -8.63 -23.78
N SER A 178 -5.14 -7.46 -23.48
CA SER A 178 -4.71 -6.19 -24.06
C SER A 178 -3.23 -6.01 -23.74
N GLY A 179 -2.33 -6.26 -24.68
CA GLY A 179 -0.90 -6.11 -24.45
C GLY A 179 0.00 -6.86 -25.42
N TYR A 180 -0.52 -7.65 -26.35
CA TYR A 180 0.32 -8.16 -27.42
C TYR A 180 0.52 -7.05 -28.47
N SER A 181 1.67 -6.39 -28.40
CA SER A 181 2.18 -5.55 -29.50
C SER A 181 3.09 -6.43 -30.38
N PRO A 182 2.72 -6.69 -31.66
CA PRO A 182 3.54 -7.53 -32.54
C PRO A 182 4.84 -6.86 -33.02
N ASN A 183 5.20 -5.68 -32.50
CA ASN A 183 6.30 -4.85 -32.99
C ASN A 183 7.36 -4.55 -31.93
N THR A 184 7.79 -5.53 -31.15
CA THR A 184 9.08 -5.46 -30.44
C THR A 184 9.95 -6.62 -30.91
N SER A 185 10.59 -6.41 -32.08
CA SER A 185 11.80 -7.11 -32.46
C SER A 185 12.99 -6.28 -32.00
#